data_1b83a63e25059e4e52e504b4e5a6ddff
#
_entry.id   1b83a63e25059e4e52e504b4e5a6ddff
#
_cell.length_a   1.000
_cell.length_b   1.000
_cell.length_c   1.000
_cell.angle_alpha   90.00
_cell.angle_beta   90.00
_cell.angle_gamma   90.00
#
_symmetry.space_group_name_H-M   'P 1'
#
loop_
_entity.id
_entity.type
_entity.pdbx_description
1 polymer ?
#
loop_
_entity_poly.entity_id
_entity_poly.type
_entity_poly.pdbx_seq_one_letter_code
_entity_poly.pdbx_strand_id
1 'polypeptide(L)'
;MARHLGTLGLLLAGALLAACSDGRRYDQAIGVLIDVSGTYADERAETVRVIKREILPNLIPGDTLLVARIDSESYDRENVEALLTLDRRPSHANAQKLEVSRLLDEFAARPLSSAHTDIPGAIMLASEYLGETEAGSRVLLIFSDMQEDLPPGSTRHLDAGELEGTRVVAMNVKRLDRDQADPARFRGRLEGWGERVAAAGATEWRSFMDPTKLPEYLETVR
;
A
#
# COMPACT_ATOMS: atom_id res chain seq x y z
N MET A 1 -12.58 38.37 -52.32
CA MET A 1 -12.23 38.44 -50.87
C MET A 1 -13.04 37.50 -49.99
N ALA A 2 -13.53 36.33 -50.48
CA ALA A 2 -14.43 35.44 -49.69
C ALA A 2 -13.85 34.04 -49.42
N ARG A 3 -12.55 33.75 -49.74
CA ARG A 3 -11.98 32.40 -49.60
C ARG A 3 -11.13 32.19 -48.35
N HIS A 4 -10.83 33.21 -47.55
CA HIS A 4 -9.95 33.09 -46.37
C HIS A 4 -10.70 32.99 -45.05
N LEU A 5 -12.03 33.22 -44.99
CA LEU A 5 -12.80 33.06 -43.73
C LEU A 5 -13.11 31.62 -43.37
N GLY A 6 -13.17 30.70 -44.34
CA GLY A 6 -13.51 29.29 -44.09
C GLY A 6 -12.37 28.46 -43.44
N THR A 7 -11.13 28.82 -43.74
CA THR A 7 -9.96 28.08 -43.16
C THR A 7 -9.62 28.49 -41.73
N LEU A 8 -9.93 29.72 -41.34
CA LEU A 8 -9.68 30.17 -39.97
C LEU A 8 -10.69 29.57 -38.97
N GLY A 9 -11.94 29.34 -39.39
CA GLY A 9 -12.95 28.69 -38.55
C GLY A 9 -12.69 27.22 -38.28
N LEU A 10 -12.08 26.51 -39.25
CA LEU A 10 -11.77 25.07 -39.08
C LEU A 10 -10.58 24.83 -38.17
N LEU A 11 -9.59 25.73 -38.13
CA LEU A 11 -8.44 25.65 -37.22
C LEU A 11 -8.83 25.98 -35.76
N LEU A 12 -9.80 26.87 -35.54
CA LEU A 12 -10.28 27.19 -34.18
C LEU A 12 -11.14 26.08 -33.58
N ALA A 13 -11.91 25.34 -34.40
CA ALA A 13 -12.72 24.20 -33.96
C ALA A 13 -11.85 22.99 -33.59
N GLY A 14 -10.68 22.80 -34.25
CA GLY A 14 -9.72 21.74 -33.95
C GLY A 14 -8.98 21.95 -32.61
N ALA A 15 -8.74 23.20 -32.22
CA ALA A 15 -8.03 23.54 -30.98
C ALA A 15 -8.90 23.34 -29.73
N LEU A 16 -10.23 23.38 -29.84
CA LEU A 16 -11.15 23.17 -28.74
C LEU A 16 -11.37 21.69 -28.36
N LEU A 17 -11.05 20.75 -29.26
CA LEU A 17 -11.17 19.32 -28.99
C LEU A 17 -9.94 18.74 -28.30
N ALA A 18 -8.80 19.45 -28.29
CA ALA A 18 -7.59 19.01 -27.61
C ALA A 18 -7.56 19.38 -26.09
N ALA A 19 -8.52 20.12 -25.61
CA ALA A 19 -8.50 20.70 -24.25
C ALA A 19 -9.18 19.84 -23.18
N CYS A 20 -9.66 18.62 -23.47
CA CYS A 20 -10.44 17.81 -22.55
C CYS A 20 -9.86 16.41 -22.28
N SER A 21 -8.58 16.19 -22.39
CA SER A 21 -7.96 15.04 -21.73
C SER A 21 -7.31 15.53 -20.44
N ASP A 22 -8.04 15.48 -19.33
CA ASP A 22 -7.42 15.52 -18.02
C ASP A 22 -6.50 14.29 -17.95
N GLY A 23 -5.20 14.51 -18.11
CA GLY A 23 -4.19 13.45 -18.07
C GLY A 23 -3.98 12.88 -16.66
N ARG A 24 -4.83 13.20 -15.70
CA ARG A 24 -4.77 12.67 -14.34
C ARG A 24 -5.16 11.21 -14.34
N ARG A 25 -4.31 10.40 -13.75
CA ARG A 25 -4.60 9.00 -13.46
C ARG A 25 -5.18 8.92 -12.06
N TYR A 26 -6.40 8.43 -11.97
CA TYR A 26 -7.12 8.25 -10.70
C TYR A 26 -6.96 6.85 -10.13
N ASP A 27 -6.33 5.93 -10.86
CA ASP A 27 -6.05 4.59 -10.38
C ASP A 27 -5.05 4.64 -9.22
N GLN A 28 -5.30 3.87 -8.18
CA GLN A 28 -4.40 3.71 -7.03
C GLN A 28 -3.72 2.34 -7.07
N ALA A 29 -2.47 2.30 -6.62
CA ALA A 29 -1.81 1.06 -6.25
C ALA A 29 -1.66 1.01 -4.73
N ILE A 30 -2.29 0.04 -4.10
CA ILE A 30 -2.31 -0.14 -2.66
C ILE A 30 -1.57 -1.42 -2.31
N GLY A 31 -0.44 -1.28 -1.61
CA GLY A 31 0.29 -2.38 -0.98
C GLY A 31 -0.17 -2.53 0.48
N VAL A 32 -0.40 -3.75 0.90
CA VAL A 32 -0.73 -4.10 2.29
C VAL A 32 0.27 -5.12 2.78
N LEU A 33 1.06 -4.77 3.77
CA LEU A 33 2.00 -5.65 4.46
C LEU A 33 1.40 -6.11 5.79
N ILE A 34 1.41 -7.41 6.04
CA ILE A 34 0.82 -8.03 7.23
C ILE A 34 1.89 -8.81 7.98
N ASP A 35 2.20 -8.39 9.18
CA ASP A 35 3.14 -9.06 10.06
C ASP A 35 2.58 -10.40 10.54
N VAL A 36 3.38 -11.47 10.36
CA VAL A 36 3.05 -12.82 10.82
C VAL A 36 3.99 -13.29 11.94
N SER A 37 4.82 -12.40 12.49
CA SER A 37 5.70 -12.68 13.63
C SER A 37 4.92 -12.99 14.91
N GLY A 38 5.58 -13.64 15.88
CA GLY A 38 4.94 -14.11 17.11
C GLY A 38 4.24 -13.02 17.92
N THR A 39 4.75 -11.78 17.91
CA THR A 39 4.15 -10.64 18.65
C THR A 39 2.90 -10.09 17.98
N TYR A 40 2.72 -10.34 16.67
CA TYR A 40 1.60 -9.79 15.88
C TYR A 40 0.68 -10.87 15.29
N ALA A 41 1.02 -12.15 15.42
CA ALA A 41 0.28 -13.27 14.79
C ALA A 41 -1.22 -13.30 15.14
N ASP A 42 -1.58 -12.92 16.37
CA ASP A 42 -2.99 -12.86 16.84
C ASP A 42 -3.81 -11.77 16.14
N GLU A 43 -3.15 -10.74 15.58
CA GLU A 43 -3.81 -9.63 14.89
C GLU A 43 -4.13 -9.92 13.42
N ARG A 44 -3.58 -10.99 12.84
CA ARG A 44 -3.74 -11.32 11.43
C ARG A 44 -5.21 -11.42 11.00
N ALA A 45 -6.02 -12.11 11.80
CA ALA A 45 -7.45 -12.25 11.51
C ALA A 45 -8.19 -10.90 11.56
N GLU A 46 -7.82 -10.01 12.49
CA GLU A 46 -8.39 -8.65 12.55
C GLU A 46 -7.92 -7.81 11.37
N THR A 47 -6.63 -7.88 11.01
CA THR A 47 -6.08 -7.20 9.84
C THR A 47 -6.82 -7.60 8.57
N VAL A 48 -7.07 -8.90 8.35
CA VAL A 48 -7.86 -9.38 7.21
C VAL A 48 -9.28 -8.80 7.24
N ARG A 49 -9.92 -8.73 8.41
CA ARG A 49 -11.25 -8.09 8.55
C ARG A 49 -11.20 -6.60 8.17
N VAL A 50 -10.17 -5.88 8.58
CA VAL A 50 -9.96 -4.47 8.20
C VAL A 50 -9.82 -4.34 6.68
N ILE A 51 -8.97 -5.15 6.04
CA ILE A 51 -8.80 -5.12 4.58
C ILE A 51 -10.14 -5.35 3.87
N LYS A 52 -10.91 -6.34 4.31
CA LYS A 52 -12.21 -6.70 3.71
C LYS A 52 -13.27 -5.63 3.92
N ARG A 53 -13.22 -4.89 5.02
CA ARG A 53 -14.23 -3.89 5.37
C ARG A 53 -13.85 -2.48 4.90
N GLU A 54 -12.57 -2.10 5.02
CA GLU A 54 -12.15 -0.72 4.81
C GLU A 54 -11.38 -0.50 3.49
N ILE A 55 -10.80 -1.56 2.88
CA ILE A 55 -9.99 -1.43 1.64
C ILE A 55 -10.76 -1.98 0.45
N LEU A 56 -11.09 -3.28 0.42
CA LEU A 56 -11.69 -3.93 -0.74
C LEU A 56 -12.94 -3.23 -1.29
N PRO A 57 -13.91 -2.76 -0.47
CA PRO A 57 -15.09 -2.08 -0.99
C PRO A 57 -14.77 -0.75 -1.69
N ASN A 58 -13.70 -0.06 -1.24
CA ASN A 58 -13.30 1.26 -1.70
C ASN A 58 -12.38 1.24 -2.93
N LEU A 59 -11.88 0.07 -3.35
CA LEU A 59 -11.17 -0.06 -4.61
C LEU A 59 -12.14 0.16 -5.79
N ILE A 60 -11.66 0.85 -6.82
CA ILE A 60 -12.42 1.04 -8.07
C ILE A 60 -11.77 0.27 -9.23
N PRO A 61 -12.50 0.02 -10.33
CA PRO A 61 -11.92 -0.57 -11.53
C PRO A 61 -10.66 0.16 -12.01
N GLY A 62 -9.57 -0.58 -12.18
CA GLY A 62 -8.24 -0.06 -12.52
C GLY A 62 -7.27 0.04 -11.34
N ASP A 63 -7.76 0.03 -10.09
CA ASP A 63 -6.89 0.00 -8.91
C ASP A 63 -6.12 -1.33 -8.82
N THR A 64 -4.89 -1.24 -8.30
CA THR A 64 -4.05 -2.41 -8.01
C THR A 64 -4.02 -2.66 -6.50
N LEU A 65 -4.15 -3.91 -6.10
CA LEU A 65 -3.97 -4.37 -4.73
C LEU A 65 -2.86 -5.41 -4.69
N LEU A 66 -1.87 -5.17 -3.85
CA LEU A 66 -0.87 -6.12 -3.39
C LEU A 66 -1.14 -6.42 -1.90
N VAL A 67 -1.16 -7.69 -1.53
CA VAL A 67 -1.10 -8.12 -0.12
C VAL A 67 0.09 -9.05 0.03
N ALA A 68 0.98 -8.75 0.95
CA ALA A 68 2.14 -9.57 1.26
C ALA A 68 2.34 -9.69 2.78
N ARG A 69 2.98 -10.77 3.21
CA ARG A 69 3.32 -10.96 4.61
C ARG A 69 4.71 -10.41 4.92
N ILE A 70 4.89 -9.97 6.17
CA ILE A 70 6.19 -9.69 6.75
C ILE A 70 6.63 -10.95 7.49
N ASP A 71 7.74 -11.54 7.05
CA ASP A 71 8.30 -12.81 7.52
C ASP A 71 9.78 -12.61 7.87
N SER A 72 10.52 -13.69 8.15
CA SER A 72 11.97 -13.67 8.44
C SER A 72 12.83 -13.28 7.24
N GLU A 73 12.36 -13.58 6.02
CA GLU A 73 12.97 -13.22 4.73
C GLU A 73 11.89 -12.65 3.83
N SER A 74 11.48 -11.40 4.11
CA SER A 74 10.31 -10.80 3.47
C SER A 74 10.52 -10.44 2.00
N TYR A 75 11.77 -10.21 1.55
CA TYR A 75 12.05 -9.91 0.15
C TYR A 75 12.08 -11.21 -0.69
N ASP A 76 10.92 -11.88 -0.70
CA ASP A 76 10.68 -13.08 -1.49
C ASP A 76 9.25 -13.08 -2.03
N ARG A 77 9.09 -13.46 -3.31
CA ARG A 77 7.78 -13.54 -3.98
C ARG A 77 6.82 -14.54 -3.34
N GLU A 78 7.32 -15.53 -2.62
CA GLU A 78 6.50 -16.46 -1.85
C GLU A 78 5.72 -15.79 -0.71
N ASN A 79 6.11 -14.57 -0.33
CA ASN A 79 5.41 -13.76 0.65
C ASN A 79 4.20 -13.01 0.07
N VAL A 80 4.02 -13.00 -1.25
CA VAL A 80 2.86 -12.37 -1.89
C VAL A 80 1.63 -13.26 -1.75
N GLU A 81 0.61 -12.78 -1.06
CA GLU A 81 -0.65 -13.47 -0.79
C GLU A 81 -1.73 -13.15 -1.82
N ALA A 82 -1.72 -11.93 -2.33
CA ALA A 82 -2.58 -11.50 -3.43
C ALA A 82 -1.91 -10.36 -4.20
N LEU A 83 -1.99 -10.41 -5.51
CA LEU A 83 -1.59 -9.34 -6.42
C LEU A 83 -2.53 -9.31 -7.60
N LEU A 84 -3.22 -8.20 -7.79
CA LEU A 84 -4.08 -8.03 -8.96
C LEU A 84 -4.34 -6.55 -9.26
N THR A 85 -4.55 -6.25 -10.54
CA THR A 85 -5.17 -5.01 -10.97
C THR A 85 -6.63 -5.29 -11.34
N LEU A 86 -7.56 -4.53 -10.76
CA LEU A 86 -8.99 -4.70 -11.00
C LEU A 86 -9.33 -4.39 -12.46
N ASP A 87 -10.11 -5.28 -13.07
CA ASP A 87 -10.63 -5.10 -14.43
C ASP A 87 -11.40 -3.78 -14.52
N ARG A 88 -11.29 -3.10 -15.65
CA ARG A 88 -12.01 -1.85 -15.91
C ARG A 88 -13.53 -2.03 -15.98
N ARG A 89 -14.03 -3.25 -16.21
CA ARG A 89 -15.45 -3.59 -16.19
C ARG A 89 -15.92 -3.83 -14.76
N PRO A 90 -16.89 -3.06 -14.22
CA PRO A 90 -17.28 -3.13 -12.82
C PRO A 90 -17.72 -4.53 -12.35
N SER A 91 -18.41 -5.31 -13.20
CA SER A 91 -18.85 -6.67 -12.85
C SER A 91 -17.66 -7.62 -12.64
N HIS A 92 -16.61 -7.52 -13.47
CA HIS A 92 -15.39 -8.31 -13.33
C HIS A 92 -14.57 -7.87 -12.12
N ALA A 93 -14.42 -6.56 -11.91
CA ALA A 93 -13.78 -6.02 -10.71
C ALA A 93 -14.45 -6.52 -9.42
N ASN A 94 -15.79 -6.56 -9.37
CA ASN A 94 -16.51 -7.09 -8.22
C ASN A 94 -16.27 -8.58 -8.02
N ALA A 95 -16.23 -9.38 -9.09
CA ALA A 95 -15.88 -10.80 -9.00
C ALA A 95 -14.44 -11.00 -8.48
N GLN A 96 -13.49 -10.21 -8.95
CA GLN A 96 -12.11 -10.22 -8.48
C GLN A 96 -12.00 -9.86 -6.99
N LYS A 97 -12.74 -8.84 -6.50
CA LYS A 97 -12.80 -8.51 -5.07
C LYS A 97 -13.30 -9.68 -4.22
N LEU A 98 -14.30 -10.40 -4.68
CA LEU A 98 -14.81 -11.60 -3.98
C LEU A 98 -13.73 -12.69 -3.91
N GLU A 99 -13.00 -12.92 -5.00
CA GLU A 99 -11.89 -13.89 -5.02
C GLU A 99 -10.78 -13.50 -4.06
N VAL A 100 -10.35 -12.23 -4.06
CA VAL A 100 -9.39 -11.73 -3.07
C VAL A 100 -9.89 -11.92 -1.65
N SER A 101 -11.17 -11.60 -1.40
CA SER A 101 -11.77 -11.81 -0.08
C SER A 101 -11.65 -13.26 0.38
N ARG A 102 -11.83 -14.25 -0.53
CA ARG A 102 -11.67 -15.68 -0.25
C ARG A 102 -10.20 -16.04 0.04
N LEU A 103 -9.26 -15.57 -0.78
CA LEU A 103 -7.81 -15.77 -0.55
C LEU A 103 -7.36 -15.22 0.80
N LEU A 104 -7.88 -14.06 1.20
CA LEU A 104 -7.58 -13.45 2.50
C LEU A 104 -8.16 -14.28 3.67
N ASP A 105 -9.34 -14.90 3.52
CA ASP A 105 -9.88 -15.80 4.53
C ASP A 105 -9.01 -17.06 4.67
N GLU A 106 -8.53 -17.63 3.55
CA GLU A 106 -7.60 -18.76 3.55
C GLU A 106 -6.26 -18.39 4.19
N PHE A 107 -5.73 -17.20 3.88
CA PHE A 107 -4.53 -16.67 4.53
C PHE A 107 -4.71 -16.52 6.05
N ALA A 108 -5.84 -15.95 6.49
CA ALA A 108 -6.12 -15.79 7.92
C ALA A 108 -6.20 -17.14 8.66
N ALA A 109 -6.68 -18.19 7.99
CA ALA A 109 -6.84 -19.52 8.57
C ALA A 109 -5.56 -20.37 8.59
N ARG A 110 -4.52 -20.00 7.81
CA ARG A 110 -3.27 -20.77 7.77
C ARG A 110 -2.50 -20.65 9.08
N PRO A 111 -1.88 -21.74 9.58
CA PRO A 111 -0.99 -21.72 10.74
C PRO A 111 0.37 -21.13 10.34
N LEU A 112 0.46 -19.80 10.24
CA LEU A 112 1.69 -19.08 9.94
C LEU A 112 2.29 -18.49 11.21
N SER A 113 3.60 -18.62 11.35
CA SER A 113 4.41 -17.98 12.39
C SER A 113 5.79 -17.74 11.85
N SER A 114 6.33 -16.55 12.08
CA SER A 114 7.72 -16.20 11.76
C SER A 114 8.53 -16.01 13.03
N ALA A 115 9.79 -16.45 12.99
CA ALA A 115 10.73 -16.26 14.09
C ALA A 115 11.30 -14.84 14.14
N HIS A 116 11.35 -14.17 13.00
CA HIS A 116 11.90 -12.83 12.82
C HIS A 116 10.94 -11.95 12.04
N THR A 117 11.23 -10.64 11.96
CA THR A 117 10.38 -9.62 11.35
C THR A 117 11.21 -8.73 10.44
N ASP A 118 11.29 -9.09 9.15
CA ASP A 118 12.02 -8.34 8.12
C ASP A 118 11.10 -7.30 7.46
N ILE A 119 10.83 -6.21 8.18
CA ILE A 119 9.99 -5.11 7.66
C ILE A 119 10.64 -4.44 6.43
N PRO A 120 11.96 -4.13 6.42
CA PRO A 120 12.57 -3.52 5.24
C PRO A 120 12.45 -4.39 3.99
N GLY A 121 12.65 -5.70 4.10
CA GLY A 121 12.50 -6.62 2.98
C GLY A 121 11.08 -6.64 2.41
N ALA A 122 10.06 -6.58 3.29
CA ALA A 122 8.67 -6.49 2.84
C ALA A 122 8.38 -5.16 2.14
N ILE A 123 8.93 -4.05 2.64
CA ILE A 123 8.81 -2.73 2.00
C ILE A 123 9.46 -2.76 0.62
N MET A 124 10.67 -3.30 0.47
CA MET A 124 11.37 -3.43 -0.80
C MET A 124 10.57 -4.27 -1.81
N LEU A 125 10.04 -5.40 -1.38
CA LEU A 125 9.18 -6.25 -2.23
C LEU A 125 7.94 -5.47 -2.69
N ALA A 126 7.27 -4.78 -1.78
CA ALA A 126 6.08 -4.02 -2.12
C ALA A 126 6.38 -2.82 -3.02
N SER A 127 7.48 -2.10 -2.78
CA SER A 127 7.88 -0.94 -3.59
C SER A 127 8.16 -1.34 -5.04
N GLU A 128 8.80 -2.50 -5.27
CA GLU A 128 9.04 -3.04 -6.61
C GLU A 128 7.70 -3.25 -7.36
N TYR A 129 6.74 -3.98 -6.75
CA TYR A 129 5.43 -4.21 -7.38
C TYR A 129 4.61 -2.93 -7.57
N LEU A 130 4.62 -2.02 -6.59
CA LEU A 130 3.92 -0.74 -6.71
C LEU A 130 4.58 0.16 -7.76
N GLY A 131 5.91 0.10 -7.88
CA GLY A 131 6.70 0.84 -8.86
C GLY A 131 6.42 0.43 -10.32
N GLU A 132 6.10 -0.85 -10.54
CA GLU A 132 5.72 -1.38 -11.87
C GLU A 132 4.33 -0.91 -12.33
N THR A 133 3.51 -0.34 -11.43
CA THR A 133 2.18 0.16 -11.78
C THR A 133 2.25 1.53 -12.43
N GLU A 134 1.29 1.79 -13.32
CA GLU A 134 1.09 3.13 -13.88
C GLU A 134 0.11 3.99 -13.03
N ALA A 135 -0.15 3.61 -11.78
CA ALA A 135 -1.11 4.28 -10.90
C ALA A 135 -0.69 5.73 -10.60
N GLY A 136 -1.68 6.62 -10.52
CA GLY A 136 -1.47 8.02 -10.17
C GLY A 136 -1.13 8.24 -8.69
N SER A 137 -1.48 7.27 -7.83
CA SER A 137 -1.19 7.29 -6.40
C SER A 137 -0.73 5.91 -5.92
N ARG A 138 0.33 5.89 -5.10
CA ARG A 138 0.85 4.67 -4.46
C ARG A 138 0.79 4.82 -2.95
N VAL A 139 0.19 3.83 -2.31
CA VAL A 139 0.03 3.80 -0.84
C VAL A 139 0.50 2.44 -0.33
N LEU A 140 1.37 2.43 0.67
CA LEU A 140 1.84 1.24 1.35
C LEU A 140 1.33 1.25 2.80
N LEU A 141 0.48 0.29 3.14
CA LEU A 141 -0.09 0.11 4.47
C LEU A 141 0.65 -1.01 5.18
N ILE A 142 1.18 -0.75 6.36
CA ILE A 142 1.98 -1.72 7.13
C ILE A 142 1.25 -2.05 8.43
N PHE A 143 0.72 -3.27 8.53
CA PHE A 143 0.10 -3.82 9.73
C PHE A 143 1.14 -4.60 10.52
N SER A 144 1.79 -3.95 11.48
CA SER A 144 2.85 -4.49 12.33
C SER A 144 2.96 -3.67 13.61
N ASP A 145 3.57 -4.22 14.65
CA ASP A 145 4.02 -3.45 15.81
C ASP A 145 5.25 -2.57 15.50
N MET A 146 5.74 -2.63 14.25
CA MET A 146 6.91 -1.90 13.73
C MET A 146 8.22 -2.25 14.46
N GLN A 147 8.27 -3.39 15.17
CA GLN A 147 9.48 -3.89 15.79
C GLN A 147 10.22 -4.78 14.80
N GLU A 148 11.26 -4.22 14.19
CA GLU A 148 12.17 -4.98 13.32
C GLU A 148 12.99 -5.96 14.15
N ASP A 149 13.08 -7.19 13.66
CA ASP A 149 13.96 -8.24 14.19
C ASP A 149 14.47 -9.08 13.02
N LEU A 150 15.70 -8.82 12.59
CA LEU A 150 16.32 -9.56 11.48
C LEU A 150 17.05 -10.81 11.99
N PRO A 151 17.16 -11.88 11.16
CA PRO A 151 18.00 -13.01 11.47
C PRO A 151 19.43 -12.60 11.79
N PRO A 152 20.13 -13.32 12.70
CA PRO A 152 21.51 -13.01 13.08
C PRO A 152 22.44 -12.91 11.86
N GLY A 153 23.18 -11.81 11.75
CA GLY A 153 24.09 -11.54 10.64
C GLY A 153 23.46 -10.94 9.41
N SER A 154 22.14 -10.76 9.40
CA SER A 154 21.42 -10.05 8.33
C SER A 154 21.36 -8.56 8.65
N THR A 155 21.54 -7.75 7.62
CA THR A 155 21.28 -6.29 7.65
C THR A 155 20.51 -5.94 6.40
N ARG A 156 19.49 -5.08 6.57
CA ARG A 156 18.66 -4.64 5.44
C ARG A 156 18.39 -3.14 5.57
N HIS A 157 18.62 -2.41 4.50
CA HIS A 157 18.42 -0.98 4.46
C HIS A 157 17.54 -0.66 3.25
N LEU A 158 16.70 0.35 3.39
CA LEU A 158 15.97 0.93 2.26
C LEU A 158 16.92 1.88 1.53
N ASP A 159 17.06 1.71 0.23
CA ASP A 159 17.89 2.58 -0.60
C ASP A 159 17.19 3.91 -0.88
N ALA A 160 18.00 4.95 -1.18
CA ALA A 160 17.47 6.24 -1.58
C ALA A 160 16.68 6.10 -2.89
N GLY A 161 15.42 6.54 -2.90
CA GLY A 161 14.52 6.42 -4.05
C GLY A 161 13.65 5.15 -4.04
N GLU A 162 13.89 4.19 -3.14
CA GLU A 162 13.11 2.95 -3.01
C GLU A 162 11.59 3.21 -2.90
N LEU A 163 11.22 4.26 -2.18
CA LEU A 163 9.83 4.65 -1.93
C LEU A 163 9.41 5.93 -2.68
N GLU A 164 10.12 6.27 -3.76
CA GLU A 164 9.82 7.49 -4.50
C GLU A 164 8.35 7.51 -4.97
N GLY A 165 7.63 8.59 -4.62
CA GLY A 165 6.22 8.78 -4.97
C GLY A 165 5.25 7.92 -4.16
N THR A 166 5.72 7.15 -3.17
CA THR A 166 4.88 6.29 -2.32
C THR A 166 4.58 6.95 -0.98
N ARG A 167 3.33 6.84 -0.52
CA ARG A 167 2.90 7.18 0.83
C ARG A 167 2.95 5.94 1.70
N VAL A 168 3.54 6.04 2.89
CA VAL A 168 3.67 4.92 3.82
C VAL A 168 2.85 5.19 5.08
N VAL A 169 2.01 4.23 5.45
CA VAL A 169 1.13 4.32 6.61
C VAL A 169 1.29 3.09 7.49
N ALA A 170 1.75 3.30 8.72
CA ALA A 170 1.75 2.27 9.75
C ALA A 170 0.35 2.15 10.36
N MET A 171 -0.21 0.94 10.35
CA MET A 171 -1.57 0.66 10.76
C MET A 171 -1.61 -0.12 12.06
N ASN A 172 -2.44 0.31 13.01
CA ASN A 172 -2.71 -0.40 14.27
C ASN A 172 -1.43 -0.85 15.00
N VAL A 173 -0.47 0.07 15.10
CA VAL A 173 0.83 -0.22 15.73
C VAL A 173 0.62 -0.49 17.22
N LYS A 174 0.82 -1.74 17.63
CA LYS A 174 0.67 -2.15 19.03
C LYS A 174 1.78 -1.57 19.90
N ARG A 175 1.39 -1.22 21.10
CA ARG A 175 2.36 -0.99 22.19
C ARG A 175 2.78 -2.33 22.75
N LEU A 176 4.09 -2.58 22.77
CA LEU A 176 4.67 -3.75 23.42
C LEU A 176 4.69 -3.56 24.95
N ASP A 177 4.80 -4.64 25.72
CA ASP A 177 4.84 -4.55 27.18
C ASP A 177 5.93 -3.60 27.70
N ARG A 178 7.10 -3.60 27.04
CA ARG A 178 8.21 -2.67 27.33
C ARG A 178 7.88 -1.21 27.02
N ASP A 179 6.93 -0.93 26.11
CA ASP A 179 6.48 0.43 25.79
C ASP A 179 5.54 0.97 26.86
N GLN A 180 4.88 0.10 27.65
CA GLN A 180 4.07 0.50 28.80
C GLN A 180 4.96 1.04 29.93
N ALA A 181 6.14 0.44 30.12
CA ALA A 181 7.13 0.89 31.09
C ALA A 181 7.86 2.17 30.64
N ASP A 182 8.03 2.36 29.32
CA ASP A 182 8.72 3.51 28.72
C ASP A 182 8.03 3.96 27.41
N PRO A 183 7.07 4.87 27.50
CA PRO A 183 6.35 5.39 26.32
C PRO A 183 7.25 6.11 25.28
N ALA A 184 8.47 6.52 25.67
CA ALA A 184 9.40 7.14 24.73
C ALA A 184 9.91 6.14 23.67
N ARG A 185 10.01 4.85 24.04
CA ARG A 185 10.41 3.79 23.11
C ARG A 185 9.42 3.63 21.95
N PHE A 186 8.12 3.67 22.24
CA PHE A 186 7.08 3.60 21.22
C PHE A 186 7.19 4.77 20.24
N ARG A 187 7.31 5.99 20.77
CA ARG A 187 7.46 7.18 19.92
C ARG A 187 8.75 7.12 19.09
N GLY A 188 9.89 6.82 19.73
CA GLY A 188 11.18 6.70 19.04
C GLY A 188 11.19 5.64 17.94
N ARG A 189 10.45 4.52 18.12
CA ARG A 189 10.28 3.51 17.07
C ARG A 189 9.54 4.07 15.85
N LEU A 190 8.42 4.77 16.05
CA LEU A 190 7.67 5.38 14.97
C LEU A 190 8.42 6.54 14.29
N GLU A 191 9.11 7.38 15.08
CA GLU A 191 9.96 8.46 14.57
C GLU A 191 11.10 7.90 13.71
N GLY A 192 11.81 6.87 14.21
CA GLY A 192 12.89 6.21 13.47
C GLY A 192 12.42 5.58 12.16
N TRP A 193 11.22 4.99 12.11
CA TRP A 193 10.65 4.52 10.86
C TRP A 193 10.30 5.69 9.93
N GLY A 194 9.75 6.78 10.47
CA GLY A 194 9.48 8.00 9.71
C GLY A 194 10.74 8.55 9.02
N GLU A 195 11.85 8.61 9.73
CA GLU A 195 13.14 9.05 9.18
C GLU A 195 13.65 8.09 8.09
N ARG A 196 13.56 6.77 8.31
CA ARG A 196 14.01 5.75 7.33
C ARG A 196 13.21 5.81 6.03
N VAL A 197 11.88 5.85 6.11
CA VAL A 197 11.03 5.89 4.90
C VAL A 197 11.13 7.24 4.18
N ALA A 198 11.31 8.35 4.91
CA ALA A 198 11.57 9.65 4.30
C ALA A 198 12.92 9.67 3.57
N ALA A 199 13.97 9.10 4.15
CA ALA A 199 15.29 8.96 3.51
C ALA A 199 15.22 8.07 2.25
N ALA A 200 14.32 7.10 2.21
CA ALA A 200 14.04 6.25 1.05
C ALA A 200 13.16 6.93 -0.02
N GLY A 201 12.74 8.19 0.18
CA GLY A 201 12.00 8.97 -0.81
C GLY A 201 10.48 8.91 -0.68
N ALA A 202 9.95 8.38 0.42
CA ALA A 202 8.50 8.40 0.67
C ALA A 202 7.97 9.84 0.72
N THR A 203 6.83 10.07 0.07
CA THR A 203 6.19 11.40 0.04
C THR A 203 5.43 11.71 1.31
N GLU A 204 5.10 10.69 2.10
CA GLU A 204 4.37 10.83 3.35
C GLU A 204 4.66 9.63 4.27
N TRP A 205 4.75 9.92 5.58
CA TRP A 205 4.71 8.92 6.65
C TRP A 205 3.60 9.27 7.63
N ARG A 206 2.73 8.30 7.91
CA ARG A 206 1.66 8.41 8.92
C ARG A 206 1.55 7.16 9.77
N SER A 207 0.91 7.29 10.93
CA SER A 207 0.41 6.15 11.68
C SER A 207 -1.07 6.33 12.01
N PHE A 208 -1.89 5.30 11.75
CA PHE A 208 -3.30 5.26 12.12
C PHE A 208 -3.56 4.16 13.15
N MET A 209 -4.15 4.55 14.27
CA MET A 209 -4.61 3.60 15.28
C MET A 209 -6.05 3.16 15.04
N ASP A 210 -6.82 3.96 14.29
CA ASP A 210 -8.22 3.72 13.96
C ASP A 210 -8.35 3.40 12.46
N PRO A 211 -8.61 2.13 12.08
CA PRO A 211 -8.71 1.73 10.69
C PRO A 211 -9.94 2.31 9.97
N THR A 212 -10.96 2.80 10.69
CA THR A 212 -12.17 3.39 10.08
C THR A 212 -11.88 4.70 9.35
N LYS A 213 -10.72 5.31 9.58
CA LYS A 213 -10.25 6.51 8.86
C LYS A 213 -9.60 6.19 7.52
N LEU A 214 -9.34 4.92 7.24
CA LEU A 214 -8.61 4.50 6.05
C LEU A 214 -9.36 4.81 4.74
N PRO A 215 -10.68 4.58 4.62
CA PRO A 215 -11.42 4.92 3.39
C PRO A 215 -11.32 6.40 3.02
N GLU A 216 -11.55 7.30 3.97
CA GLU A 216 -11.44 8.74 3.76
C GLU A 216 -10.01 9.15 3.35
N TYR A 217 -9.01 8.57 4.01
CA TYR A 217 -7.62 8.82 3.66
C TYR A 217 -7.29 8.36 2.23
N LEU A 218 -7.66 7.12 1.85
CA LEU A 218 -7.40 6.59 0.51
C LEU A 218 -8.10 7.42 -0.58
N GLU A 219 -9.30 7.92 -0.32
CA GLU A 219 -10.00 8.83 -1.23
C GLU A 219 -9.28 10.18 -1.37
N THR A 220 -8.77 10.72 -0.27
CA THR A 220 -8.06 12.02 -0.26
C THR A 220 -6.75 11.99 -1.05
N VAL A 221 -6.08 10.84 -1.09
CA VAL A 221 -4.77 10.68 -1.74
C VAL A 221 -4.84 10.05 -3.13
N ARG A 222 -6.05 9.86 -3.67
CA ARG A 222 -6.34 9.33 -5.02
C ARG A 222 -5.96 10.32 -6.16
#